data_b3c6b59c11880c9d42ff05b8e797f2a1
#
_entry.id   b3c6b59c11880c9d42ff05b8e797f2a1
#
_cell.length_a   1.000
_cell.length_b   1.000
_cell.length_c   1.000
_cell.angle_alpha   90.00
_cell.angle_beta   90.00
_cell.angle_gamma   90.00
#
_symmetry.space_group_name_H-M   'P 1'
#
loop_
_entity.id
_entity.type
_entity.pdbx_description
1 polymer ?
#
loop_
_entity_poly.entity_id
_entity_poly.type
_entity_poly.pdbx_seq_one_letter_code
_entity_poly.pdbx_strand_id
1 'polypeptide(L)'
;MLFRSDPASVVVPFASRRPAAAAPADPVSRRPVLIVLHRETSTPGRIGNALRALGYKLDIRRPRFGDALPETLEAHAGAVIFGGPMSANDPDDYVRREIDWIAVPLREQRPLLGICLGAQMLARQLGASVAPHAEGRVEVGYYPIRPTEAGRALCPGWPARVYHWHGEGFQLPDGADLLAAGDDFPVQAFQFGNAFGLQFHPDVTYAMMHRWTTRGCLRMDQPGAQPGHRHFTERAVHDAAERAWLEHFIDGWIARAPRTMMLQAAE
;
A
#
# COMPACT_ATOMS: atom_id res chain seq x y z
N MET A 1 -15.61 -11.13 15.71
CA MET A 1 -15.66 -12.34 14.85
C MET A 1 -14.24 -12.59 14.40
N LEU A 2 -13.53 -13.58 14.98
CA LEU A 2 -12.13 -13.84 14.71
C LEU A 2 -12.02 -14.46 13.33
N PHE A 3 -11.28 -13.81 12.42
CA PHE A 3 -10.86 -14.42 11.16
C PHE A 3 -9.89 -15.57 11.49
N ARG A 4 -10.34 -16.82 11.36
CA ARG A 4 -9.42 -17.96 11.41
C ARG A 4 -8.66 -17.99 10.09
N SER A 5 -7.35 -17.79 10.16
CA SER A 5 -6.43 -18.00 9.06
C SER A 5 -6.38 -19.49 8.72
N ASP A 6 -6.57 -19.81 7.44
CA ASP A 6 -6.25 -21.14 6.89
C ASP A 6 -4.72 -21.33 6.99
N PRO A 7 -4.20 -22.45 7.54
CA PRO A 7 -2.78 -22.64 7.81
C PRO A 7 -1.87 -22.81 6.58
N ALA A 8 -2.40 -22.63 5.38
CA ALA A 8 -1.63 -22.65 4.14
C ALA A 8 -1.87 -21.36 3.34
N SER A 9 -1.37 -20.22 3.83
CA SER A 9 -1.24 -19.03 3.00
C SER A 9 -0.16 -19.30 1.95
N VAL A 10 -0.58 -19.68 0.76
CA VAL A 10 0.33 -19.84 -0.38
C VAL A 10 0.39 -18.51 -1.11
N VAL A 11 1.55 -17.86 -1.06
CA VAL A 11 1.81 -16.68 -1.88
C VAL A 11 1.71 -17.09 -3.36
N VAL A 12 0.67 -16.58 -4.02
CA VAL A 12 0.46 -16.82 -5.44
C VAL A 12 1.19 -15.74 -6.22
N PRO A 13 2.19 -16.09 -7.06
CA PRO A 13 2.90 -15.13 -7.88
C PRO A 13 1.96 -14.31 -8.76
N PHE A 14 2.33 -13.08 -9.03
CA PHE A 14 1.67 -12.31 -10.07
C PHE A 14 1.90 -12.99 -11.42
N ALA A 15 0.82 -13.32 -12.13
CA ALA A 15 0.94 -13.86 -13.47
C ALA A 15 1.66 -12.84 -14.35
N SER A 16 2.81 -13.24 -14.94
CA SER A 16 3.50 -12.41 -15.91
C SER A 16 2.61 -12.32 -17.15
N ARG A 17 1.88 -11.23 -17.28
CA ARG A 17 1.27 -10.90 -18.57
C ARG A 17 2.40 -10.45 -19.49
N ARG A 18 2.86 -11.36 -20.36
CA ARG A 18 3.50 -10.93 -21.61
C ARG A 18 2.52 -9.95 -22.28
N PRO A 19 3.00 -8.83 -22.83
CA PRO A 19 2.18 -8.01 -23.70
C PRO A 19 1.90 -8.79 -24.98
N ALA A 20 0.94 -9.70 -24.95
CA ALA A 20 0.20 -9.99 -26.15
C ALA A 20 -0.53 -8.70 -26.46
N ALA A 21 -0.38 -8.18 -27.66
CA ALA A 21 -1.20 -7.12 -28.22
C ALA A 21 -2.67 -7.61 -28.23
N ALA A 22 -3.29 -7.64 -27.08
CA ALA A 22 -4.71 -7.74 -26.92
C ALA A 22 -5.22 -6.33 -27.22
N ALA A 23 -6.11 -6.22 -28.19
CA ALA A 23 -6.88 -5.02 -28.45
C ALA A 23 -7.32 -4.42 -27.09
N PRO A 24 -7.20 -3.10 -26.89
CA PRO A 24 -7.57 -2.48 -25.64
C PRO A 24 -9.01 -2.88 -25.35
N ALA A 25 -9.22 -3.61 -24.26
CA ALA A 25 -10.56 -3.79 -23.71
C ALA A 25 -11.10 -2.38 -23.52
N ASP A 26 -12.29 -2.13 -24.06
CA ASP A 26 -12.93 -0.81 -24.08
C ASP A 26 -12.75 -0.14 -22.71
N PRO A 27 -12.04 0.99 -22.59
CA PRO A 27 -11.74 1.64 -21.32
C PRO A 27 -13.01 2.08 -20.57
N VAL A 28 -14.16 2.08 -21.24
CA VAL A 28 -15.48 2.42 -20.68
C VAL A 28 -16.02 1.29 -19.78
N SER A 29 -15.56 0.05 -19.90
CA SER A 29 -16.14 -1.11 -19.21
C SER A 29 -15.45 -1.49 -17.88
N ARG A 30 -14.30 -0.90 -17.52
CA ARG A 30 -13.60 -1.26 -16.29
C ARG A 30 -14.21 -0.55 -15.08
N ARG A 31 -14.54 -1.32 -14.03
CA ARG A 31 -14.94 -0.73 -12.75
C ARG A 31 -13.83 0.21 -12.24
N PRO A 32 -14.16 1.37 -11.65
CA PRO A 32 -13.16 2.28 -11.10
C PRO A 32 -12.39 1.63 -9.95
N VAL A 33 -11.24 2.19 -9.61
CA VAL A 33 -10.51 1.87 -8.38
C VAL A 33 -10.83 2.95 -7.35
N LEU A 34 -11.24 2.54 -6.14
CA LEU A 34 -11.45 3.45 -5.03
C LEU A 34 -10.10 3.94 -4.51
N ILE A 35 -9.96 5.26 -4.32
CA ILE A 35 -8.75 5.92 -3.84
C ILE A 35 -9.09 6.72 -2.59
N VAL A 36 -8.51 6.35 -1.45
CA VAL A 36 -8.71 7.06 -0.19
C VAL A 36 -7.51 7.96 0.08
N LEU A 37 -7.75 9.27 0.23
CA LEU A 37 -6.73 10.29 0.47
C LEU A 37 -7.06 11.10 1.73
N HIS A 38 -6.02 11.51 2.49
CA HIS A 38 -6.17 12.10 3.83
C HIS A 38 -5.95 13.61 3.89
N ARG A 39 -5.52 14.26 2.80
CA ARG A 39 -5.37 15.73 2.70
C ARG A 39 -6.06 16.24 1.45
N GLU A 40 -6.53 17.47 1.46
CA GLU A 40 -7.08 18.14 0.28
C GLU A 40 -6.13 18.14 -0.92
N THR A 41 -4.85 18.42 -0.64
CA THR A 41 -3.79 18.52 -1.66
C THR A 41 -3.09 17.19 -1.98
N SER A 42 -3.50 16.09 -1.35
CA SER A 42 -2.95 14.76 -1.67
C SER A 42 -3.41 14.29 -3.04
N THR A 43 -2.53 13.59 -3.72
CA THR A 43 -2.80 12.98 -5.02
C THR A 43 -2.39 11.51 -4.98
N PRO A 44 -2.97 10.65 -5.82
CA PRO A 44 -2.61 9.23 -5.87
C PRO A 44 -1.24 8.97 -6.53
N GLY A 45 -0.47 10.00 -6.85
CA GLY A 45 0.89 9.91 -7.34
C GLY A 45 1.08 8.92 -8.48
N ARG A 46 2.17 8.14 -8.40
CA ARG A 46 2.52 7.14 -9.42
C ARG A 46 1.55 5.98 -9.46
N ILE A 47 1.01 5.55 -8.32
CA ILE A 47 0.00 4.48 -8.28
C ILE A 47 -1.22 4.89 -9.10
N GLY A 48 -1.71 6.13 -8.91
CA GLY A 48 -2.81 6.64 -9.72
C GLY A 48 -2.48 6.73 -11.21
N ASN A 49 -1.25 7.10 -11.54
CA ASN A 49 -0.80 7.15 -12.94
C ASN A 49 -0.73 5.74 -13.57
N ALA A 50 -0.19 4.75 -12.84
CA ALA A 50 -0.13 3.36 -13.29
C ALA A 50 -1.55 2.78 -13.51
N LEU A 51 -2.48 3.02 -12.59
CA LEU A 51 -3.87 2.58 -12.75
C LEU A 51 -4.55 3.22 -13.96
N ARG A 52 -4.34 4.53 -14.21
CA ARG A 52 -4.86 5.20 -15.41
C ARG A 52 -4.24 4.65 -16.68
N ALA A 53 -2.94 4.38 -16.69
CA ALA A 53 -2.26 3.75 -17.82
C ALA A 53 -2.82 2.36 -18.13
N LEU A 54 -3.29 1.62 -17.12
CA LEU A 54 -4.02 0.36 -17.26
C LEU A 54 -5.51 0.55 -17.64
N GLY A 55 -5.98 1.79 -17.85
CA GLY A 55 -7.34 2.10 -18.26
C GLY A 55 -8.38 2.17 -17.15
N TYR A 56 -7.97 2.23 -15.88
CA TYR A 56 -8.90 2.39 -14.75
C TYR A 56 -9.26 3.86 -14.52
N LYS A 57 -10.54 4.13 -14.27
CA LYS A 57 -10.99 5.39 -13.66
C LYS A 57 -10.70 5.33 -12.15
N LEU A 58 -10.50 6.50 -11.54
CA LEU A 58 -10.25 6.62 -10.11
C LEU A 58 -11.46 7.28 -9.43
N ASP A 59 -12.06 6.61 -8.45
CA ASP A 59 -13.05 7.18 -7.54
C ASP A 59 -12.32 7.67 -6.30
N ILE A 60 -12.10 8.98 -6.22
CA ILE A 60 -11.31 9.59 -5.14
C ILE A 60 -12.24 10.00 -4.01
N ARG A 61 -11.96 9.51 -2.79
CA ARG A 61 -12.68 9.82 -1.56
C ARG A 61 -11.74 10.35 -0.50
N ARG A 62 -12.23 11.30 0.30
CA ARG A 62 -11.53 11.92 1.42
C ARG A 62 -12.42 11.89 2.67
N PRO A 63 -12.50 10.74 3.39
CA PRO A 63 -13.40 10.59 4.53
C PRO A 63 -13.17 11.62 5.65
N ARG A 64 -11.93 12.06 5.82
CA ARG A 64 -11.58 13.17 6.72
C ARG A 64 -12.38 14.44 6.44
N PHE A 65 -12.78 14.66 5.19
CA PHE A 65 -13.52 15.86 4.74
C PHE A 65 -14.99 15.55 4.44
N GLY A 66 -15.50 14.39 4.88
CA GLY A 66 -16.92 14.04 4.82
C GLY A 66 -17.32 13.13 3.67
N ASP A 67 -16.39 12.71 2.80
CA ASP A 67 -16.72 11.76 1.74
C ASP A 67 -17.05 10.39 2.37
N ALA A 68 -18.18 9.79 2.00
CA ALA A 68 -18.53 8.46 2.45
C ALA A 68 -17.73 7.37 1.74
N LEU A 69 -17.29 6.36 2.48
CA LEU A 69 -16.79 5.12 1.92
C LEU A 69 -17.98 4.21 1.53
N PRO A 70 -17.89 3.46 0.42
CA PRO A 70 -18.99 2.61 -0.02
C PRO A 70 -19.19 1.40 0.89
N GLU A 71 -20.44 0.95 1.07
CA GLU A 71 -20.76 -0.22 1.90
C GLU A 71 -20.24 -1.53 1.31
N THR A 72 -19.99 -1.57 0.00
CA THR A 72 -19.47 -2.70 -0.76
C THR A 72 -18.54 -2.23 -1.87
N LEU A 73 -17.56 -3.05 -2.24
CA LEU A 73 -16.68 -2.82 -3.39
C LEU A 73 -17.17 -3.49 -4.68
N GLU A 74 -18.42 -3.95 -4.76
CA GLU A 74 -18.95 -4.57 -5.99
C GLU A 74 -18.84 -3.69 -7.21
N ALA A 75 -18.99 -2.37 -7.05
CA ALA A 75 -18.84 -1.38 -8.12
C ALA A 75 -17.39 -1.00 -8.43
N HIS A 76 -16.41 -1.50 -7.66
CA HIS A 76 -14.99 -1.17 -7.80
C HIS A 76 -14.14 -2.39 -8.16
N ALA A 77 -13.05 -2.16 -8.87
CA ALA A 77 -12.06 -3.20 -9.18
C ALA A 77 -11.17 -3.54 -7.97
N GLY A 78 -11.00 -2.59 -7.07
CA GLY A 78 -10.21 -2.68 -5.85
C GLY A 78 -10.16 -1.33 -5.14
N ALA A 79 -9.39 -1.24 -4.05
CA ALA A 79 -9.22 -0.01 -3.28
C ALA A 79 -7.76 0.24 -2.91
N VAL A 80 -7.36 1.52 -2.88
CA VAL A 80 -6.04 1.96 -2.36
C VAL A 80 -6.27 2.97 -1.25
N ILE A 81 -5.73 2.71 -0.05
CA ILE A 81 -5.70 3.65 1.07
C ILE A 81 -4.28 4.20 1.17
N PHE A 82 -4.13 5.50 0.98
CA PHE A 82 -2.84 6.16 0.94
C PHE A 82 -2.32 6.58 2.32
N GLY A 83 -1.08 7.08 2.33
CA GLY A 83 -0.46 7.68 3.49
C GLY A 83 -1.14 8.98 3.93
N GLY A 84 -0.89 9.36 5.16
CA GLY A 84 -1.39 10.58 5.78
C GLY A 84 -0.50 11.02 6.94
N PRO A 85 -0.70 12.26 7.45
CA PRO A 85 0.10 12.77 8.57
C PRO A 85 -0.40 12.31 9.94
N MET A 86 -1.53 11.57 10.00
CA MET A 86 -2.11 11.06 11.22
C MET A 86 -1.45 9.74 11.63
N SER A 87 -1.62 9.37 12.90
CA SER A 87 -1.37 8.01 13.37
C SER A 87 -2.60 7.12 13.13
N ALA A 88 -2.38 5.86 12.84
CA ALA A 88 -3.45 4.86 12.88
C ALA A 88 -4.01 4.67 14.31
N ASN A 89 -3.33 5.22 15.33
CA ASN A 89 -3.76 5.22 16.73
C ASN A 89 -4.55 6.47 17.13
N ASP A 90 -4.70 7.45 16.23
CA ASP A 90 -5.43 8.69 16.55
C ASP A 90 -6.90 8.38 16.90
N PRO A 91 -7.46 9.09 17.90
CA PRO A 91 -8.83 8.84 18.37
C PRO A 91 -9.91 9.43 17.46
N ASP A 92 -9.51 10.05 16.35
CA ASP A 92 -10.43 10.69 15.41
C ASP A 92 -11.42 9.69 14.80
N ASP A 93 -12.70 10.06 14.76
CA ASP A 93 -13.77 9.20 14.27
C ASP A 93 -13.57 8.74 12.82
N TYR A 94 -13.00 9.58 11.95
CA TYR A 94 -12.75 9.19 10.57
C TYR A 94 -11.64 8.15 10.46
N VAL A 95 -10.60 8.18 11.32
CA VAL A 95 -9.53 7.17 11.37
C VAL A 95 -10.12 5.81 11.74
N ARG A 96 -10.94 5.79 12.80
CA ARG A 96 -11.62 4.57 13.24
C ARG A 96 -12.55 4.03 12.15
N ARG A 97 -13.37 4.88 11.52
CA ARG A 97 -14.27 4.47 10.43
C ARG A 97 -13.51 3.90 9.23
N GLU A 98 -12.36 4.46 8.89
CA GLU A 98 -11.53 3.94 7.79
C GLU A 98 -10.94 2.57 8.15
N ILE A 99 -10.46 2.38 9.38
CA ILE A 99 -9.96 1.08 9.86
C ILE A 99 -11.09 0.05 9.83
N ASP A 100 -12.27 0.36 10.40
CA ASP A 100 -13.41 -0.55 10.40
C ASP A 100 -13.90 -0.90 9.00
N TRP A 101 -13.85 0.08 8.08
CA TRP A 101 -14.23 -0.11 6.68
C TRP A 101 -13.34 -1.11 5.94
N ILE A 102 -12.09 -1.28 6.34
CA ILE A 102 -11.16 -2.26 5.73
C ILE A 102 -11.72 -3.68 5.79
N ALA A 103 -12.62 -3.97 6.74
CA ALA A 103 -13.34 -5.24 6.80
C ALA A 103 -14.17 -5.52 5.53
N VAL A 104 -14.59 -4.50 4.78
CA VAL A 104 -15.36 -4.65 3.54
C VAL A 104 -14.54 -5.34 2.43
N PRO A 105 -13.40 -4.76 1.97
CA PRO A 105 -12.56 -5.43 0.97
C PRO A 105 -12.02 -6.78 1.43
N LEU A 106 -11.71 -6.95 2.72
CA LEU A 106 -11.26 -8.25 3.25
C LEU A 106 -12.34 -9.32 3.13
N ARG A 107 -13.56 -9.02 3.56
CA ARG A 107 -14.71 -9.94 3.48
C ARG A 107 -15.07 -10.27 2.03
N GLU A 108 -15.04 -9.28 1.14
CA GLU A 108 -15.36 -9.42 -0.28
C GLU A 108 -14.19 -9.95 -1.11
N GLN A 109 -13.04 -10.21 -0.48
CA GLN A 109 -11.80 -10.64 -1.12
C GLN A 109 -11.39 -9.76 -2.32
N ARG A 110 -11.70 -8.46 -2.24
CA ARG A 110 -11.32 -7.48 -3.26
C ARG A 110 -9.87 -7.07 -3.11
N PRO A 111 -9.18 -6.73 -4.21
CA PRO A 111 -7.84 -6.17 -4.12
C PRO A 111 -7.82 -4.91 -3.24
N LEU A 112 -7.03 -4.95 -2.18
CA LEU A 112 -6.79 -3.81 -1.29
C LEU A 112 -5.29 -3.53 -1.21
N LEU A 113 -4.91 -2.26 -1.31
CA LEU A 113 -3.53 -1.80 -1.15
C LEU A 113 -3.49 -0.66 -0.13
N GLY A 114 -2.80 -0.89 0.98
CA GLY A 114 -2.48 0.13 1.98
C GLY A 114 -1.06 0.67 1.78
N ILE A 115 -0.91 2.00 1.78
CA ILE A 115 0.39 2.69 1.67
C ILE A 115 0.64 3.48 2.96
N CYS A 116 1.76 3.23 3.63
CA CYS A 116 2.19 3.91 4.86
C CYS A 116 1.07 3.87 5.92
N LEU A 117 0.37 4.97 6.19
CA LEU A 117 -0.79 4.99 7.08
C LEU A 117 -1.85 3.95 6.68
N GLY A 118 -2.13 3.78 5.39
CA GLY A 118 -3.08 2.77 4.92
C GLY A 118 -2.63 1.33 5.22
N ALA A 119 -1.32 1.07 5.19
CA ALA A 119 -0.76 -0.22 5.61
C ALA A 119 -0.86 -0.42 7.13
N GLN A 120 -0.63 0.63 7.91
CA GLN A 120 -0.79 0.63 9.36
C GLN A 120 -2.27 0.41 9.76
N MET A 121 -3.21 1.05 9.07
CA MET A 121 -4.65 0.83 9.26
C MET A 121 -5.06 -0.61 8.95
N LEU A 122 -4.54 -1.18 7.85
CA LEU A 122 -4.76 -2.58 7.50
C LEU A 122 -4.18 -3.52 8.57
N ALA A 123 -2.95 -3.26 9.05
CA ALA A 123 -2.35 -4.06 10.11
C ALA A 123 -3.18 -4.01 11.40
N ARG A 124 -3.68 -2.84 11.79
CA ARG A 124 -4.59 -2.68 12.95
C ARG A 124 -5.92 -3.43 12.77
N GLN A 125 -6.53 -3.35 11.60
CA GLN A 125 -7.76 -4.09 11.30
C GLN A 125 -7.56 -5.59 11.42
N LEU A 126 -6.36 -6.08 11.14
CA LEU A 126 -5.95 -7.47 11.28
C LEU A 126 -5.47 -7.82 12.71
N GLY A 127 -5.54 -6.87 13.66
CA GLY A 127 -5.20 -7.10 15.08
C GLY A 127 -3.74 -6.83 15.46
N ALA A 128 -2.90 -6.37 14.53
CA ALA A 128 -1.52 -6.05 14.82
C ALA A 128 -1.36 -4.65 15.44
N SER A 129 -0.31 -4.46 16.24
CA SER A 129 0.01 -3.16 16.84
C SER A 129 0.74 -2.24 15.85
N VAL A 130 0.49 -0.94 15.99
CA VAL A 130 1.22 0.14 15.33
C VAL A 130 1.87 0.99 16.41
N ALA A 131 3.18 1.28 16.28
CA ALA A 131 3.92 2.03 17.29
C ALA A 131 5.10 2.80 16.67
N PRO A 132 5.57 3.89 17.31
CA PRO A 132 6.83 4.50 16.98
C PRO A 132 8.01 3.56 17.31
N HIS A 133 9.15 3.84 16.68
CA HIS A 133 10.38 3.13 17.03
C HIS A 133 10.78 3.41 18.50
N ALA A 134 11.26 2.38 19.22
CA ALA A 134 11.58 2.48 20.65
C ALA A 134 12.62 3.58 20.96
N GLU A 135 13.55 3.83 20.06
CA GLU A 135 14.57 4.88 20.17
C GLU A 135 14.16 6.20 19.48
N GLY A 136 12.90 6.36 19.09
CA GLY A 136 12.41 7.55 18.40
C GLY A 136 12.98 7.76 16.98
N ARG A 137 13.52 6.71 16.37
CA ARG A 137 14.03 6.76 14.99
C ARG A 137 12.89 6.84 14.00
N VAL A 138 13.18 7.47 12.86
CA VAL A 138 12.25 7.56 11.72
C VAL A 138 12.93 7.09 10.44
N GLU A 139 12.14 6.64 9.47
CA GLU A 139 12.59 6.46 8.10
C GLU A 139 12.01 7.59 7.23
N VAL A 140 12.86 8.57 6.91
CA VAL A 140 12.55 9.74 6.08
C VAL A 140 13.66 9.90 5.03
N GLY A 141 13.39 9.48 3.80
CA GLY A 141 14.38 9.37 2.72
C GLY A 141 14.35 8.00 2.04
N TYR A 142 15.48 7.58 1.46
CA TYR A 142 15.65 6.27 0.84
C TYR A 142 16.34 5.27 1.78
N TYR A 143 15.66 4.19 2.12
CA TYR A 143 16.18 3.14 3.00
C TYR A 143 16.20 1.79 2.31
N PRO A 144 17.14 0.89 2.70
CA PRO A 144 17.21 -0.45 2.15
C PRO A 144 16.00 -1.28 2.58
N ILE A 145 15.51 -2.10 1.66
CA ILE A 145 14.56 -3.18 1.97
C ILE A 145 15.12 -4.51 1.47
N ARG A 146 14.74 -5.57 2.16
CA ARG A 146 15.13 -6.95 1.82
C ARG A 146 13.88 -7.76 1.52
N PRO A 147 13.59 -8.06 0.25
CA PRO A 147 12.49 -8.95 -0.09
C PRO A 147 12.73 -10.35 0.47
N THR A 148 11.68 -10.94 1.04
CA THR A 148 11.68 -12.34 1.49
C THR A 148 11.59 -13.28 0.28
N GLU A 149 11.63 -14.60 0.52
CA GLU A 149 11.36 -15.58 -0.54
C GLU A 149 9.93 -15.39 -1.08
N ALA A 150 8.94 -15.21 -0.20
CA ALA A 150 7.57 -14.92 -0.56
C ALA A 150 7.44 -13.64 -1.40
N GLY A 151 8.15 -12.57 -1.01
CA GLY A 151 8.15 -11.33 -1.78
C GLY A 151 8.73 -11.49 -3.18
N ARG A 152 9.85 -12.20 -3.32
CA ARG A 152 10.46 -12.49 -4.63
C ARG A 152 9.60 -13.39 -5.50
N ALA A 153 8.95 -14.39 -4.90
CA ALA A 153 8.03 -15.28 -5.60
C ALA A 153 6.80 -14.54 -6.11
N LEU A 154 6.28 -13.58 -5.31
CA LEU A 154 5.11 -12.78 -5.65
C LEU A 154 5.38 -11.85 -6.84
N CYS A 155 6.43 -11.04 -6.73
CA CYS A 155 6.78 -9.98 -7.66
C CYS A 155 8.31 -9.92 -7.80
N PRO A 156 8.87 -10.16 -8.98
CA PRO A 156 10.31 -10.02 -9.22
C PRO A 156 10.75 -8.55 -9.26
N GLY A 157 12.06 -8.32 -9.20
CA GLY A 157 12.64 -7.00 -9.44
C GLY A 157 12.47 -5.99 -8.32
N TRP A 158 12.36 -6.44 -7.05
CA TRP A 158 12.33 -5.54 -5.90
C TRP A 158 13.50 -4.56 -5.92
N PRO A 159 13.25 -3.26 -5.70
CA PRO A 159 14.33 -2.28 -5.58
C PRO A 159 15.14 -2.52 -4.30
N ALA A 160 16.44 -2.23 -4.35
CA ALA A 160 17.30 -2.36 -3.17
C ALA A 160 17.00 -1.30 -2.10
N ARG A 161 16.51 -0.13 -2.53
CA ARG A 161 16.09 0.98 -1.66
C ARG A 161 14.79 1.56 -2.18
N VAL A 162 13.94 2.01 -1.25
CA VAL A 162 12.64 2.63 -1.52
C VAL A 162 12.50 3.91 -0.70
N TYR A 163 11.58 4.78 -1.12
CA TYR A 163 11.34 6.04 -0.44
C TYR A 163 10.39 5.89 0.74
N HIS A 164 10.78 6.42 1.89
CA HIS A 164 10.03 6.39 3.15
C HIS A 164 9.73 7.80 3.65
N TRP A 165 8.65 7.91 4.44
CA TRP A 165 8.29 9.14 5.16
C TRP A 165 7.40 8.81 6.36
N HIS A 166 7.95 8.06 7.33
CA HIS A 166 7.20 7.62 8.52
C HIS A 166 8.06 7.57 9.78
N GLY A 167 7.41 7.58 10.93
CA GLY A 167 8.03 7.42 12.25
C GLY A 167 7.33 6.35 13.08
N GLU A 168 6.28 5.73 12.54
CA GLU A 168 5.61 4.57 13.12
C GLU A 168 5.71 3.39 12.16
N GLY A 169 5.78 2.21 12.71
CA GLY A 169 5.72 0.94 12.00
C GLY A 169 4.66 0.04 12.61
N PHE A 170 4.50 -1.15 12.09
CA PHE A 170 3.54 -2.13 12.56
C PHE A 170 4.18 -3.50 12.72
N GLN A 171 3.61 -4.31 13.60
CA GLN A 171 3.93 -5.73 13.67
C GLN A 171 3.28 -6.48 12.50
N LEU A 172 3.88 -7.60 12.09
CA LEU A 172 3.28 -8.45 11.08
C LEU A 172 1.96 -9.03 11.64
N PRO A 173 0.82 -8.82 10.96
CA PRO A 173 -0.43 -9.44 11.40
C PRO A 173 -0.37 -10.97 11.38
N ASP A 174 -1.06 -11.61 12.31
CA ASP A 174 -1.16 -13.06 12.34
C ASP A 174 -1.77 -13.61 11.03
N GLY A 175 -1.13 -14.62 10.46
CA GLY A 175 -1.53 -15.21 9.18
C GLY A 175 -1.20 -14.39 7.95
N ALA A 176 -0.46 -13.29 8.08
CA ALA A 176 0.05 -12.53 6.94
C ALA A 176 1.44 -13.04 6.51
N ASP A 177 1.72 -12.98 5.21
CA ASP A 177 3.04 -13.27 4.64
C ASP A 177 3.89 -12.00 4.63
N LEU A 178 5.08 -12.04 5.25
CA LEU A 178 6.07 -10.97 5.14
C LEU A 178 6.67 -10.99 3.72
N LEU A 179 6.55 -9.87 3.01
CA LEU A 179 7.07 -9.74 1.64
C LEU A 179 8.42 -9.03 1.59
N ALA A 180 8.63 -8.02 2.44
CA ALA A 180 9.89 -7.31 2.56
C ALA A 180 10.14 -6.85 4.00
N ALA A 181 11.42 -6.89 4.41
CA ALA A 181 11.89 -6.45 5.72
C ALA A 181 12.81 -5.22 5.61
N GLY A 182 12.83 -4.41 6.66
CA GLY A 182 13.73 -3.27 6.87
C GLY A 182 14.66 -3.48 8.06
N ASP A 183 15.51 -2.47 8.32
CA ASP A 183 16.44 -2.50 9.47
C ASP A 183 15.81 -1.88 10.73
N ASP A 184 15.42 -0.62 10.67
CA ASP A 184 14.81 0.10 11.82
C ASP A 184 13.34 -0.33 12.03
N PHE A 185 12.60 -0.58 10.95
CA PHE A 185 11.23 -1.09 10.98
C PHE A 185 11.17 -2.44 10.27
N PRO A 186 11.03 -3.56 11.02
CA PRO A 186 11.18 -4.90 10.47
C PRO A 186 10.18 -5.28 9.38
N VAL A 187 8.96 -4.74 9.43
CA VAL A 187 7.90 -5.08 8.46
C VAL A 187 7.73 -3.93 7.47
N GLN A 188 8.19 -4.14 6.24
CA GLN A 188 8.13 -3.13 5.18
C GLN A 188 7.06 -3.41 4.14
N ALA A 189 6.75 -4.66 3.91
CA ALA A 189 5.65 -5.07 3.05
C ALA A 189 5.08 -6.42 3.51
N PHE A 190 3.77 -6.57 3.47
CA PHE A 190 3.09 -7.82 3.79
C PHE A 190 1.87 -8.05 2.89
N GLN A 191 1.42 -9.31 2.85
CA GLN A 191 0.21 -9.74 2.17
C GLN A 191 -0.70 -10.50 3.14
N PHE A 192 -2.00 -10.23 3.08
CA PHE A 192 -3.04 -11.02 3.72
C PHE A 192 -4.17 -11.26 2.72
N GLY A 193 -4.23 -12.47 2.16
CA GLY A 193 -5.18 -12.76 1.07
C GLY A 193 -4.95 -11.85 -0.16
N ASN A 194 -5.96 -11.05 -0.52
CA ASN A 194 -5.88 -10.07 -1.61
C ASN A 194 -5.54 -8.64 -1.12
N ALA A 195 -5.24 -8.49 0.18
CA ALA A 195 -4.82 -7.21 0.75
C ALA A 195 -3.30 -7.15 0.89
N PHE A 196 -2.73 -5.99 0.59
CA PHE A 196 -1.30 -5.70 0.67
C PHE A 196 -1.05 -4.45 1.48
N GLY A 197 -0.07 -4.48 2.36
CA GLY A 197 0.44 -3.33 3.09
C GLY A 197 1.87 -3.02 2.68
N LEU A 198 2.14 -1.78 2.26
CA LEU A 198 3.49 -1.26 1.99
C LEU A 198 3.75 -0.10 2.94
N GLN A 199 4.78 -0.20 3.80
CA GLN A 199 5.15 0.87 4.72
C GLN A 199 5.79 2.05 3.99
N PHE A 200 6.49 1.80 2.90
CA PHE A 200 7.17 2.79 2.07
C PHE A 200 6.23 3.44 1.03
N HIS A 201 6.75 4.45 0.34
CA HIS A 201 5.99 5.31 -0.57
C HIS A 201 6.41 5.16 -2.05
N PRO A 202 6.05 4.09 -2.75
CA PRO A 202 6.35 3.97 -4.18
C PRO A 202 5.50 4.92 -5.05
N ASP A 203 4.48 5.55 -4.44
CA ASP A 203 3.58 6.54 -5.06
C ASP A 203 4.24 7.91 -5.28
N VAL A 204 5.39 8.20 -4.63
CA VAL A 204 5.95 9.55 -4.57
C VAL A 204 6.53 10.02 -5.90
N THR A 205 5.93 11.08 -6.46
CA THR A 205 6.46 11.82 -7.60
C THR A 205 7.52 12.83 -7.14
N TYR A 206 8.29 13.37 -8.10
CA TYR A 206 9.26 14.45 -7.82
C TYR A 206 8.59 15.66 -7.14
N ALA A 207 7.44 16.09 -7.64
CA ALA A 207 6.70 17.23 -7.07
C ALA A 207 6.19 16.93 -5.64
N MET A 208 5.79 15.68 -5.34
CA MET A 208 5.42 15.28 -3.99
C MET A 208 6.64 15.32 -3.06
N MET A 209 7.76 14.75 -3.47
CA MET A 209 9.02 14.77 -2.71
C MET A 209 9.46 16.19 -2.41
N HIS A 210 9.47 17.08 -3.39
CA HIS A 210 9.81 18.50 -3.21
C HIS A 210 8.87 19.17 -2.19
N ARG A 211 7.56 18.94 -2.31
CA ARG A 211 6.60 19.50 -1.36
C ARG A 211 6.79 18.94 0.05
N TRP A 212 7.10 17.64 0.20
CA TRP A 212 7.29 17.04 1.51
C TRP A 212 8.57 17.53 2.19
N THR A 213 9.68 17.59 1.46
CA THR A 213 10.96 18.10 2.00
C THR A 213 10.89 19.59 2.34
N THR A 214 10.09 20.37 1.62
CA THR A 214 9.91 21.81 1.90
C THR A 214 8.98 22.03 3.10
N ARG A 215 7.80 21.39 3.11
CA ARG A 215 6.78 21.64 4.16
C ARG A 215 7.01 20.81 5.43
N GLY A 216 7.70 19.69 5.32
CA GLY A 216 8.02 18.77 6.42
C GLY A 216 9.48 18.83 6.83
N CYS A 217 10.16 19.98 6.65
CA CYS A 217 11.60 20.13 6.92
C CYS A 217 12.00 19.72 8.34
N LEU A 218 11.18 20.00 9.36
CA LEU A 218 11.42 19.61 10.74
C LEU A 218 11.47 18.08 10.95
N ARG A 219 10.89 17.28 10.05
CA ARG A 219 11.02 15.83 10.13
C ARG A 219 12.42 15.32 9.78
N MET A 220 13.15 16.10 9.01
CA MET A 220 14.52 15.74 8.61
C MET A 220 15.56 15.98 9.72
N ASP A 221 15.15 16.61 10.85
CA ASP A 221 15.97 16.76 12.06
C ASP A 221 15.80 15.62 13.04
N GLN A 222 14.90 14.67 12.77
CA GLN A 222 14.63 13.54 13.66
C GLN A 222 15.71 12.44 13.51
N PRO A 223 15.99 11.66 14.56
CA PRO A 223 16.92 10.54 14.50
C PRO A 223 16.56 9.55 13.37
N GLY A 224 17.54 9.21 12.56
CA GLY A 224 17.34 8.30 11.43
C GLY A 224 16.99 9.01 10.12
N ALA A 225 16.43 10.22 10.13
CA ALA A 225 16.07 10.94 8.91
C ALA A 225 17.29 11.31 8.04
N GLN A 226 17.09 11.28 6.73
CA GLN A 226 18.10 11.77 5.78
C GLN A 226 17.90 13.27 5.52
N PRO A 227 19.00 14.03 5.34
CA PRO A 227 18.91 15.45 5.03
C PRO A 227 18.30 15.68 3.65
N GLY A 228 17.59 16.80 3.48
CA GLY A 228 16.75 17.09 2.30
C GLY A 228 17.44 16.93 0.94
N HIS A 229 18.73 17.30 0.84
CA HIS A 229 19.47 17.15 -0.43
C HIS A 229 19.65 15.67 -0.83
N ARG A 230 19.78 14.74 0.14
CA ARG A 230 19.93 13.31 -0.13
C ARG A 230 18.71 12.70 -0.77
N HIS A 231 17.51 13.19 -0.46
CA HIS A 231 16.29 12.67 -1.09
C HIS A 231 16.35 12.77 -2.62
N PHE A 232 16.90 13.86 -3.14
CA PHE A 232 16.98 14.10 -4.60
C PHE A 232 18.16 13.37 -5.24
N THR A 233 19.32 13.29 -4.57
CA THR A 233 20.47 12.52 -5.07
C THR A 233 20.21 11.03 -5.07
N GLU A 234 19.62 10.49 -4.00
CA GLU A 234 19.23 9.07 -3.92
C GLU A 234 18.10 8.76 -4.92
N ARG A 235 17.16 9.69 -5.13
CA ARG A 235 16.14 9.54 -6.17
C ARG A 235 16.77 9.32 -7.54
N ALA A 236 17.78 10.08 -7.91
CA ALA A 236 18.44 9.93 -9.21
C ALA A 236 19.03 8.51 -9.42
N VAL A 237 19.36 7.82 -8.33
CA VAL A 237 19.92 6.46 -8.35
C VAL A 237 18.84 5.38 -8.30
N HIS A 238 17.83 5.54 -7.44
CA HIS A 238 16.92 4.44 -7.06
C HIS A 238 15.55 4.51 -7.74
N ASP A 239 15.15 5.67 -8.25
CA ASP A 239 13.79 5.93 -8.74
C ASP A 239 13.39 5.04 -9.92
N ALA A 240 14.30 4.76 -10.83
CA ALA A 240 13.99 3.95 -12.02
C ALA A 240 13.62 2.51 -11.66
N ALA A 241 14.36 1.90 -10.72
CA ALA A 241 14.10 0.55 -10.26
C ALA A 241 12.79 0.48 -9.45
N GLU A 242 12.55 1.44 -8.55
CA GLU A 242 11.32 1.52 -7.75
C GLU A 242 10.08 1.70 -8.64
N ARG A 243 10.20 2.54 -9.68
CA ARG A 243 9.11 2.76 -10.63
C ARG A 243 8.81 1.53 -11.48
N ALA A 244 9.83 0.86 -12.00
CA ALA A 244 9.65 -0.35 -12.81
C ALA A 244 8.99 -1.47 -11.98
N TRP A 245 9.43 -1.65 -10.73
CA TRP A 245 8.81 -2.58 -9.80
C TRP A 245 7.35 -2.22 -9.51
N LEU A 246 7.06 -0.94 -9.23
CA LEU A 246 5.70 -0.47 -8.95
C LEU A 246 4.74 -0.75 -10.10
N GLU A 247 5.15 -0.47 -11.34
CA GLU A 247 4.32 -0.71 -12.54
C GLU A 247 3.96 -2.20 -12.64
N HIS A 248 4.93 -3.09 -12.44
CA HIS A 248 4.70 -4.53 -12.43
C HIS A 248 3.83 -4.99 -11.25
N PHE A 249 4.10 -4.46 -10.05
CA PHE A 249 3.32 -4.76 -8.86
C PHE A 249 1.85 -4.35 -9.02
N ILE A 250 1.56 -3.15 -9.52
CA ILE A 250 0.19 -2.66 -9.69
C ILE A 250 -0.57 -3.47 -10.74
N ASP A 251 0.06 -3.85 -11.85
CA ASP A 251 -0.58 -4.72 -12.87
C ASP A 251 -0.97 -6.08 -12.26
N GLY A 252 -0.05 -6.72 -11.55
CA GLY A 252 -0.31 -8.00 -10.89
C GLY A 252 -1.32 -7.90 -9.74
N TRP A 253 -1.28 -6.82 -8.95
CA TRP A 253 -2.19 -6.60 -7.83
C TRP A 253 -3.64 -6.43 -8.29
N ILE A 254 -3.88 -5.54 -9.26
CA ILE A 254 -5.26 -5.24 -9.71
C ILE A 254 -5.88 -6.36 -10.55
N ALA A 255 -5.05 -7.23 -11.13
CA ALA A 255 -5.51 -8.38 -11.90
C ALA A 255 -6.00 -9.54 -11.01
N ARG A 256 -5.84 -9.47 -9.68
CA ARG A 256 -6.30 -10.51 -8.77
C ARG A 256 -7.82 -10.54 -8.76
N ALA A 257 -8.40 -11.60 -9.31
CA ALA A 257 -9.83 -11.86 -9.19
C ALA A 257 -10.19 -12.18 -7.72
N PRO A 258 -11.41 -11.86 -7.25
CA PRO A 258 -11.91 -12.38 -5.99
C PRO A 258 -11.79 -13.91 -6.02
N ARG A 259 -11.11 -14.50 -5.02
CA ARG A 259 -11.14 -15.96 -4.87
C ARG A 259 -12.58 -16.37 -4.56
N THR A 260 -13.20 -17.10 -5.46
CA THR A 260 -14.46 -17.77 -5.16
C THR A 260 -14.14 -18.82 -4.09
N MET A 261 -14.62 -18.60 -2.86
CA MET A 261 -14.63 -19.68 -1.87
C MET A 261 -15.47 -20.81 -2.46
N MET A 262 -14.83 -21.91 -2.88
CA MET A 262 -15.55 -23.15 -2.98
C MET A 262 -15.99 -23.50 -1.55
N LEU A 263 -17.24 -23.26 -1.24
CA LEU A 263 -17.94 -23.96 -0.17
C LEU A 263 -17.86 -25.45 -0.52
N GLN A 264 -16.89 -26.15 0.06
CA GLN A 264 -17.03 -27.60 0.16
C GLN A 264 -18.26 -27.82 1.03
N ALA A 265 -19.36 -28.19 0.39
CA ALA A 265 -20.49 -28.77 1.06
C ALA A 265 -19.95 -30.02 1.75
N ALA A 266 -19.94 -30.01 3.09
CA ALA A 266 -19.77 -31.21 3.87
C ALA A 266 -21.05 -32.04 3.64
N GLU A 267 -20.91 -33.14 2.88
CA GLU A 267 -21.83 -34.28 2.94
C GLU A 267 -21.57 -35.08 4.23
#